data_e6e255fb86687a8df69ff6bbd552437b
#
_entry.id   e6e255fb86687a8df69ff6bbd552437b
#
_cell.length_a   1.000
_cell.length_b   1.000
_cell.length_c   1.000
_cell.angle_alpha   90.00
_cell.angle_beta   90.00
_cell.angle_gamma   90.00
#
_symmetry.space_group_name_H-M   'P 1'
#
loop_
_entity.id
_entity.type
_entity.pdbx_description
1 polymer ?
#
loop_
_entity_poly.entity_id
_entity_poly.type
_entity_poly.pdbx_seq_one_letter_code
_entity_poly.pdbx_strand_id
1 'polypeptide(L)'
;VNIAGIVEAVKMKTTRSGSMMAYVTVEDDTGSMELLTFSTILNQYGSLLYENAAVILNGRISVRDEKPPQMVVNRVMQIGDMKDLVRQRHRRILSI
;
A
#
# COMPACT_ATOMS: atom_id res chain seq x y z
N VAL A 1 -6.17 -11.70 -3.30
CA VAL A 1 -6.52 -10.48 -4.03
C VAL A 1 -5.28 -9.63 -4.23
N ASN A 2 -5.14 -9.07 -5.42
CA ASN A 2 -4.06 -8.15 -5.75
C ASN A 2 -4.64 -6.74 -5.97
N ILE A 3 -4.01 -5.74 -5.37
CA ILE A 3 -4.39 -4.34 -5.52
C ILE A 3 -3.14 -3.55 -5.87
N ALA A 4 -3.27 -2.67 -6.86
CA ALA A 4 -2.21 -1.72 -7.21
C ALA A 4 -2.67 -0.31 -6.81
N GLY A 5 -1.78 0.46 -6.22
CA GLY A 5 -2.11 1.81 -5.80
C GLY A 5 -0.90 2.62 -5.36
N ILE A 6 -1.18 3.86 -5.01
CA ILE A 6 -0.17 4.80 -4.50
C ILE A 6 -0.34 4.91 -2.99
N VAL A 7 0.74 4.78 -2.25
CA VAL A 7 0.72 4.95 -0.80
C VAL A 7 0.45 6.42 -0.47
N GLU A 8 -0.66 6.65 0.23
CA GLU A 8 -1.08 8.00 0.63
C GLU A 8 -0.56 8.36 2.01
N ALA A 9 -0.63 7.40 2.96
CA ALA A 9 -0.20 7.62 4.33
C ALA A 9 0.25 6.32 4.97
N VAL A 10 1.16 6.43 5.94
CA VAL A 10 1.64 5.30 6.74
C VAL A 10 1.58 5.71 8.20
N LYS A 11 0.86 4.95 9.02
CA LYS A 11 0.80 5.14 10.47
C LYS A 11 1.35 3.91 11.18
N MET A 12 2.42 4.10 11.92
CA MET A 12 3.01 3.03 12.73
C MET A 12 2.23 2.89 14.03
N LYS A 13 2.06 1.66 14.49
CA LYS A 13 1.38 1.37 15.75
C LYS A 13 2.04 0.19 16.45
N THR A 14 2.18 0.29 17.76
CA THR A 14 2.63 -0.82 18.59
C THR A 14 1.43 -1.64 19.05
N THR A 15 1.50 -2.96 18.86
CA THR A 15 0.44 -3.86 19.30
C THR A 15 0.57 -4.14 20.81
N ARG A 16 -0.44 -4.79 21.41
CA ARG A 16 -0.41 -5.17 22.83
C ARG A 16 0.75 -6.08 23.17
N SER A 17 1.19 -6.91 22.23
CA SER A 17 2.34 -7.80 22.43
C SER A 17 3.69 -7.11 22.27
N GLY A 18 3.71 -5.81 22.00
CA GLY A 18 4.95 -5.05 21.81
C GLY A 18 5.49 -5.08 20.38
N SER A 19 4.79 -5.71 19.46
CA SER A 19 5.19 -5.76 18.05
C SER A 19 4.75 -4.51 17.32
N MET A 20 5.52 -4.12 16.30
CA MET A 20 5.13 -3.00 15.45
C MET A 20 4.25 -3.48 14.31
N MET A 21 3.23 -2.70 13.99
CA MET A 21 2.44 -2.85 12.79
C MET A 21 2.23 -1.50 12.13
N ALA A 22 1.74 -1.50 10.90
CA ALA A 22 1.45 -0.25 10.20
C ALA A 22 0.04 -0.28 9.61
N TYR A 23 -0.65 0.84 9.73
CA TYR A 23 -1.84 1.15 8.94
C TYR A 23 -1.39 1.96 7.74
N VAL A 24 -1.56 1.40 6.56
CA VAL A 24 -1.15 2.04 5.30
C VAL A 24 -2.39 2.34 4.48
N THR A 25 -2.54 3.59 4.07
CA THR A 25 -3.63 3.97 3.18
C THR A 25 -3.09 4.02 1.76
N VAL A 26 -3.71 3.29 0.84
CA VAL A 26 -3.39 3.33 -0.58
C VAL A 26 -4.57 3.86 -1.36
N GLU A 27 -4.27 4.55 -2.44
CA GLU A 27 -5.26 5.16 -3.31
C GLU A 27 -5.09 4.65 -4.74
N ASP A 28 -6.22 4.38 -5.40
CA ASP A 28 -6.27 4.08 -6.81
C ASP A 28 -7.37 4.93 -7.48
N ASP A 29 -7.69 4.64 -8.74
CA ASP A 29 -8.70 5.40 -9.49
C ASP A 29 -10.12 5.27 -8.91
N THR A 30 -10.37 4.27 -8.07
CA THR A 30 -11.69 4.00 -7.51
C THR A 30 -11.87 4.48 -6.08
N GLY A 31 -10.80 4.91 -5.43
CA GLY A 31 -10.83 5.38 -4.06
C GLY A 31 -9.63 4.94 -3.26
N SER A 32 -9.77 4.93 -1.95
CA SER A 32 -8.69 4.55 -1.04
C SER A 32 -9.08 3.34 -0.20
N MET A 33 -8.05 2.62 0.26
CA MET A 33 -8.23 1.45 1.11
C MET A 33 -7.16 1.44 2.20
N GLU A 34 -7.55 1.05 3.40
CA GLU A 34 -6.63 0.87 4.51
C GLU A 34 -6.06 -0.54 4.51
N LEU A 35 -4.76 -0.63 4.68
CA LEU A 35 -4.02 -1.89 4.74
C LEU A 35 -3.55 -2.14 6.16
N LEU A 36 -3.69 -3.38 6.60
CA LEU A 36 -3.11 -3.85 7.87
C LEU A 36 -1.82 -4.59 7.55
N THR A 37 -0.70 -4.02 7.97
CA THR A 37 0.62 -4.58 7.72
C THR A 37 1.24 -5.00 9.04
N PHE A 38 1.17 -6.30 9.34
CA PHE A 38 1.68 -6.84 10.60
C PHE A 38 3.20 -6.95 10.60
N SER A 39 3.78 -7.17 11.77
CA SER A 39 5.23 -7.06 11.98
C SER A 39 6.08 -7.89 11.02
N THR A 40 5.68 -9.11 10.71
CA THR A 40 6.44 -9.96 9.78
C THR A 40 6.54 -9.33 8.40
N ILE A 41 5.43 -8.84 7.89
CA ILE A 41 5.36 -8.19 6.57
C ILE A 41 6.04 -6.81 6.63
N LEU A 42 5.82 -6.08 7.72
CA LEU A 42 6.45 -4.78 7.91
C LEU A 42 7.98 -4.89 7.93
N ASN A 43 8.52 -5.89 8.61
CA ASN A 43 9.96 -6.12 8.65
C ASN A 43 10.53 -6.50 7.28
N GLN A 44 9.76 -7.24 6.49
CA GLN A 44 10.19 -7.71 5.18
C GLN A 44 10.04 -6.65 4.10
N TYR A 45 8.94 -5.90 4.12
CA TYR A 45 8.56 -4.98 3.04
C TYR A 45 8.41 -3.53 3.47
N GLY A 46 8.70 -3.19 4.72
CA GLY A 46 8.47 -1.84 5.25
C GLY A 46 9.19 -0.75 4.46
N SER A 47 10.37 -1.05 3.91
CA SER A 47 11.12 -0.09 3.11
C SER A 47 10.46 0.28 1.78
N LEU A 48 9.46 -0.51 1.35
CA LEU A 48 8.69 -0.25 0.14
C LEU A 48 7.44 0.57 0.40
N LEU A 49 7.05 0.70 1.67
CA LEU A 49 5.81 1.38 2.09
C LEU A 49 6.14 2.78 2.60
N TYR A 50 6.21 3.73 1.69
CA TYR A 50 6.43 5.15 2.00
C TYR A 50 5.50 6.01 1.16
N GLU A 51 5.27 7.24 1.59
CA GLU A 51 4.36 8.16 0.88
C GLU A 51 4.77 8.32 -0.58
N ASN A 52 3.77 8.26 -1.45
CA ASN A 52 3.89 8.37 -2.90
C ASN A 52 4.53 7.14 -3.57
N ALA A 53 4.83 6.08 -2.83
CA ALA A 53 5.30 4.83 -3.44
C ALA A 53 4.17 4.19 -4.24
N ALA A 54 4.49 3.72 -5.44
CA ALA A 54 3.55 2.93 -6.23
C ALA A 54 3.83 1.45 -5.96
N VAL A 55 2.83 0.73 -5.50
CA VAL A 55 2.98 -0.65 -5.04
C VAL A 55 1.88 -1.55 -5.56
N ILE A 56 2.21 -2.83 -5.68
CA ILE A 56 1.23 -3.90 -5.88
C ILE A 56 1.19 -4.69 -4.58
N LEU A 57 -0.01 -4.90 -4.07
CA LEU A 57 -0.23 -5.54 -2.78
C LEU A 57 -1.00 -6.83 -2.99
N ASN A 58 -0.52 -7.90 -2.38
CA ASN A 58 -1.24 -9.16 -2.32
C ASN A 58 -1.69 -9.38 -0.88
N GLY A 59 -2.93 -9.74 -0.71
CA GLY A 59 -3.48 -9.99 0.61
C GLY A 59 -4.91 -10.46 0.55
N ARG A 60 -5.55 -10.48 1.68
CA ARG A 60 -6.96 -10.84 1.81
C ARG A 60 -7.77 -9.67 2.31
N ILE A 61 -8.98 -9.54 1.81
CA ILE A 61 -9.89 -8.49 2.24
C ILE A 61 -10.58 -8.95 3.53
N SER A 62 -10.55 -8.07 4.52
CA SER A 62 -11.26 -8.26 5.78
C SER A 62 -12.45 -7.30 5.82
N VAL A 63 -13.64 -7.85 5.94
CA VAL A 63 -14.88 -7.06 6.03
C VAL A 63 -15.43 -7.19 7.44
N ARG A 64 -15.66 -6.06 8.08
CA ARG A 64 -16.30 -5.99 9.41
C ARG A 64 -17.58 -5.19 9.29
N ASP A 65 -18.55 -5.52 10.13
CA ASP A 65 -19.81 -4.80 10.18
C ASP A 65 -19.58 -3.31 10.46
N GLU A 66 -20.25 -2.47 9.69
CA GLU A 66 -20.25 -1.00 9.86
C GLU A 66 -18.89 -0.32 9.64
N LYS A 67 -17.89 -1.05 9.11
CA LYS A 67 -16.56 -0.46 8.81
C LYS A 67 -16.19 -0.69 7.36
N PRO A 68 -15.43 0.23 6.76
CA PRO A 68 -14.91 0.02 5.41
C PRO A 68 -14.04 -1.24 5.36
N PRO A 69 -14.02 -1.94 4.21
CA PRO A 69 -13.14 -3.08 4.04
C PRO A 69 -11.68 -2.70 4.22
N GLN A 70 -10.90 -3.61 4.81
CA GLN A 70 -9.46 -3.47 4.98
C GLN A 70 -8.77 -4.66 4.33
N MET A 71 -7.54 -4.48 3.89
CA MET A 71 -6.73 -5.58 3.38
C MET A 71 -5.68 -5.97 4.40
N VAL A 72 -5.59 -7.28 4.70
CA VAL A 72 -4.47 -7.84 5.45
C VAL A 72 -3.40 -8.21 4.44
N VAL A 73 -2.26 -7.51 4.48
CA VAL A 73 -1.21 -7.62 3.47
C VAL A 73 -0.36 -8.86 3.70
N ASN A 74 -0.14 -9.63 2.63
CA ASN A 74 0.74 -10.81 2.64
C ASN A 74 2.04 -10.54 1.88
N ARG A 75 2.00 -9.71 0.84
CA ARG A 75 3.15 -9.43 -0.02
C ARG A 75 3.05 -8.03 -0.59
N VAL A 76 4.19 -7.39 -0.73
CA VAL A 76 4.28 -6.05 -1.35
C VAL A 76 5.32 -6.10 -2.47
N MET A 77 4.98 -5.49 -3.60
CA MET A 77 5.89 -5.32 -4.72
C MET A 77 5.91 -3.85 -5.11
N GLN A 78 7.08 -3.28 -5.23
CA GLN A 78 7.22 -1.89 -5.64
C GLN A 78 7.27 -1.78 -7.16
N ILE A 79 6.48 -0.88 -7.73
CA ILE A 79 6.51 -0.59 -9.16
C ILE A 79 7.05 0.81 -9.48
N GLY A 80 7.41 1.58 -8.44
CA GLY A 80 7.98 2.91 -8.57
C GLY A 80 7.42 3.86 -7.52
N ASP A 81 7.66 5.13 -7.72
CA ASP A 81 7.01 6.18 -6.94
C ASP A 81 6.18 7.08 -7.87
N MET A 82 5.48 8.05 -7.29
CA MET A 82 4.64 8.96 -8.07
C MET A 82 5.42 9.68 -9.17
N LYS A 83 6.66 10.01 -8.88
CA LYS A 83 7.56 10.72 -9.79
C LYS A 83 7.89 9.88 -11.03
N ASP A 84 8.17 8.60 -10.82
CA ASP A 84 8.46 7.65 -11.91
C ASP A 84 7.24 7.41 -12.79
N LEU A 85 6.06 7.32 -12.19
CA LEU A 85 4.81 7.15 -12.92
C LEU A 85 4.52 8.35 -13.82
N VAL A 86 4.77 9.55 -13.33
CA VAL A 86 4.60 10.78 -14.12
C VAL A 86 5.57 10.79 -15.30
N ARG A 87 6.81 10.41 -15.08
CA ARG A 87 7.80 10.30 -16.15
C ARG A 87 7.39 9.31 -17.23
N GLN A 88 6.89 8.15 -16.82
CA GLN A 88 6.44 7.13 -17.77
C GLN A 88 5.27 7.62 -18.62
N ARG A 89 4.32 8.32 -18.04
CA ARG A 89 3.20 8.92 -18.77
C ARG A 89 3.69 9.97 -19.75
N HIS A 90 4.63 10.79 -19.34
CA HIS A 90 5.20 11.83 -20.18
C HIS A 90 5.95 11.23 -21.38
N ARG A 91 6.71 10.16 -21.16
CA ARG A 91 7.40 9.44 -22.24
C ARG A 91 6.41 8.86 -23.25
N ARG A 92 5.31 8.29 -22.79
CA ARG A 92 4.29 7.75 -23.69
C ARG A 92 3.68 8.82 -24.57
N ILE A 93 3.46 9.99 -24.03
CA ILE A 93 2.92 11.11 -24.80
C ILE A 93 3.94 11.59 -25.84
N LEU A 94 5.21 11.64 -25.48
CA LEU A 94 6.27 12.12 -26.37
C LEU A 94 6.69 11.11 -27.44
N SER A 95 6.42 9.83 -27.24
CA SER A 95 6.82 8.78 -28.17
C SER A 95 5.81 8.53 -29.30
N ILE A 96 4.74 9.27 -29.31
CA ILE A 96 3.76 9.23 -30.41
C ILE A 96 4.23 10.14 -31.60
#